data_6f195eaeb805ed24a33a26c6b5c44f08
#
_entry.id   6f195eaeb805ed24a33a26c6b5c44f08
#
_cell.length_a   1.000
_cell.length_b   1.000
_cell.length_c   1.000
_cell.angle_alpha   90.00
_cell.angle_beta   90.00
_cell.angle_gamma   90.00
#
_symmetry.space_group_name_H-M   'P 1'
#
loop_
_entity.id
_entity.type
_entity.pdbx_description
1 polymer ?
#
loop_
_entity_poly.entity_id
_entity_poly.type
_entity_poly.pdbx_seq_one_letter_code
_entity_poly.pdbx_strand_id
1 'polypeptide(L)'
;MRALLDVNVLIALLDVDHSLHVRARNWFAASGGRAWASCPLTQNGCVRIMAHPAYPNAVPVRAVMERLAEATAEPHHEFWPNDLSLLDPGVADASRIHGPRQVTDLYLLALAVRRDGRFVT
;
A
#
# COMPACT_ATOMS: atom_id res chain seq x y z
N MET A 1 -3.96 -7.85 -14.01
CA MET A 1 -2.73 -7.71 -13.22
C MET A 1 -3.07 -7.11 -11.86
N ARG A 2 -2.77 -7.83 -10.81
CA ARG A 2 -3.09 -7.41 -9.44
C ARG A 2 -2.28 -6.18 -9.03
N ALA A 3 -2.92 -5.22 -8.38
CA ALA A 3 -2.31 -3.95 -7.99
C ALA A 3 -1.90 -3.96 -6.52
N LEU A 4 -0.60 -3.88 -6.24
CA LEU A 4 -0.10 -3.61 -4.89
C LEU A 4 -0.29 -2.11 -4.62
N LEU A 5 -1.10 -1.79 -3.64
CA LEU A 5 -1.41 -0.40 -3.30
C LEU A 5 -0.39 0.15 -2.31
N ASP A 6 0.20 1.28 -2.66
CA ASP A 6 1.06 2.01 -1.74
C ASP A 6 0.26 2.54 -0.54
N VAL A 7 0.96 2.85 0.54
CA VAL A 7 0.36 3.41 1.76
C VAL A 7 -0.52 4.61 1.45
N ASN A 8 -0.06 5.53 0.62
CA ASN A 8 -0.83 6.73 0.28
C ASN A 8 -2.14 6.42 -0.43
N VAL A 9 -2.15 5.40 -1.28
CA VAL A 9 -3.37 4.97 -1.98
C VAL A 9 -4.33 4.30 -1.00
N LEU A 10 -3.82 3.42 -0.13
CA LEU A 10 -4.64 2.80 0.92
C LEU A 10 -5.32 3.84 1.81
N ILE A 11 -4.56 4.82 2.28
CA ILE A 11 -5.09 5.89 3.14
C ILE A 11 -6.17 6.68 2.40
N ALA A 12 -5.93 7.06 1.16
CA ALA A 12 -6.90 7.81 0.37
C ALA A 12 -8.20 7.03 0.16
N LEU A 13 -8.13 5.71 0.04
CA LEU A 13 -9.31 4.85 -0.09
C LEU A 13 -10.05 4.69 1.23
N LEU A 14 -9.33 4.55 2.35
CA LEU A 14 -9.94 4.31 3.67
C LEU A 14 -10.48 5.57 4.35
N ASP A 15 -9.89 6.73 4.06
CA ASP A 15 -10.24 8.00 4.68
C ASP A 15 -11.12 8.82 3.73
N VAL A 16 -12.42 8.84 4.00
CA VAL A 16 -13.41 9.55 3.17
C VAL A 16 -13.17 11.07 3.12
N ASP A 17 -12.49 11.61 4.11
CA ASP A 17 -12.18 13.05 4.19
C ASP A 17 -10.83 13.41 3.55
N HIS A 18 -10.10 12.41 3.06
CA HIS A 18 -8.82 12.64 2.38
C HIS A 18 -9.05 13.42 1.07
N SER A 19 -8.17 14.38 0.78
CA SER A 19 -8.30 15.23 -0.41
C SER A 19 -8.32 14.43 -1.72
N LEU A 20 -7.69 13.27 -1.75
CA LEU A 20 -7.62 12.39 -2.93
C LEU A 20 -8.59 11.21 -2.86
N HIS A 21 -9.50 11.18 -1.88
CA HIS A 21 -10.40 10.05 -1.70
C HIS A 21 -11.24 9.76 -2.95
N VAL A 22 -11.89 10.77 -3.50
CA VAL A 22 -12.76 10.60 -4.68
C VAL A 22 -11.97 10.10 -5.87
N ARG A 23 -10.78 10.68 -6.10
CA ARG A 23 -9.91 10.26 -7.20
C ARG A 23 -9.44 8.82 -7.05
N ALA A 24 -8.99 8.44 -5.86
CA ALA A 24 -8.54 7.08 -5.57
C ALA A 24 -9.68 6.08 -5.73
N ARG A 25 -10.84 6.40 -5.21
CA ARG A 25 -12.02 5.55 -5.29
C ARG A 25 -12.48 5.36 -6.73
N ASN A 26 -12.51 6.43 -7.53
CA ASN A 26 -12.89 6.34 -8.94
C ASN A 26 -11.90 5.47 -9.73
N TRP A 27 -10.62 5.65 -9.49
CA TRP A 27 -9.59 4.82 -10.10
C TRP A 27 -9.78 3.35 -9.71
N PHE A 28 -9.97 3.09 -8.42
CA PHE A 28 -10.16 1.74 -7.89
C PHE A 28 -11.36 1.06 -8.54
N ALA A 29 -12.48 1.75 -8.63
CA ALA A 29 -13.70 1.21 -9.24
C ALA A 29 -13.53 0.94 -10.75
N ALA A 30 -12.80 1.82 -11.46
CA ALA A 30 -12.68 1.74 -12.92
C ALA A 30 -11.65 0.72 -13.39
N SER A 31 -10.50 0.59 -12.72
CA SER A 31 -9.37 -0.15 -13.28
C SER A 31 -8.67 -1.11 -12.32
N GLY A 32 -8.72 -0.87 -11.02
CA GLY A 32 -7.91 -1.61 -10.07
C GLY A 32 -8.69 -2.42 -9.05
N GLY A 33 -9.96 -2.08 -8.84
CA GLY A 33 -10.72 -2.56 -7.70
C GLY A 33 -11.04 -4.04 -7.69
N ARG A 34 -10.73 -4.75 -8.74
CA ARG A 34 -11.07 -6.15 -8.83
C ARG A 34 -9.95 -7.10 -8.44
N ALA A 35 -8.73 -6.63 -8.44
CA ALA A 35 -7.59 -7.44 -8.04
C ALA A 35 -6.53 -6.52 -7.44
N TRP A 36 -6.41 -6.57 -6.14
CA TRP A 36 -5.46 -5.75 -5.42
C TRP A 36 -4.77 -6.53 -4.30
N ALA A 37 -3.68 -5.99 -3.82
CA ALA A 37 -2.89 -6.61 -2.78
C ALA A 37 -2.42 -5.58 -1.76
N SER A 38 -2.17 -6.05 -0.57
CA SER A 38 -1.41 -5.34 0.45
C SER A 38 -0.38 -6.28 1.07
N CYS A 39 0.59 -5.70 1.73
CA CYS A 39 1.67 -6.43 2.38
C CYS A 39 1.91 -5.85 3.79
N PRO A 40 2.73 -6.50 4.62
CA PRO A 40 3.01 -5.98 5.97
C PRO A 40 3.49 -4.52 5.99
N LEU A 41 4.34 -4.11 5.06
CA LEU A 41 4.82 -2.73 5.00
C LEU A 41 3.70 -1.73 4.74
N THR A 42 2.82 -2.01 3.79
CA THR A 42 1.73 -1.09 3.45
C THR A 42 0.66 -1.07 4.52
N GLN A 43 0.35 -2.22 5.11
CA GLN A 43 -0.60 -2.30 6.22
C GLN A 43 -0.09 -1.55 7.46
N ASN A 44 1.15 -1.82 7.87
CA ASN A 44 1.74 -1.15 9.02
C ASN A 44 1.85 0.36 8.81
N GLY A 45 2.26 0.78 7.62
CA GLY A 45 2.35 2.20 7.27
C GLY A 45 1.00 2.90 7.34
N CYS A 46 -0.04 2.25 6.83
CA CYS A 46 -1.40 2.78 6.86
C CYS A 46 -1.87 3.00 8.31
N VAL A 47 -1.72 2.01 9.16
CA VAL A 47 -2.12 2.12 10.58
C VAL A 47 -1.32 3.21 11.29
N ARG A 48 -0.01 3.20 11.11
CA ARG A 48 0.89 4.16 11.78
C ARG A 48 0.57 5.61 11.41
N ILE A 49 0.32 5.86 10.14
CA ILE A 49 0.07 7.22 9.65
C ILE A 49 -1.32 7.70 10.07
N MET A 50 -2.38 6.92 9.84
CA MET A 50 -3.74 7.34 10.17
C MET A 50 -4.00 7.48 11.66
N ALA A 51 -3.26 6.77 12.50
CA ALA A 51 -3.34 6.87 13.95
C ALA A 51 -2.37 7.89 14.56
N HIS A 52 -1.50 8.48 13.75
CA HIS A 52 -0.55 9.48 14.26
C HIS A 52 -1.30 10.74 14.69
N PRO A 53 -0.96 11.33 15.86
CA PRO A 53 -1.65 12.52 16.36
C PRO A 53 -1.63 13.71 15.41
N ALA A 54 -0.63 13.81 14.54
CA ALA A 54 -0.53 14.89 13.55
C ALA A 54 -1.37 14.63 12.29
N TYR A 55 -1.94 13.45 12.14
CA TYR A 55 -2.82 13.15 10.99
C TYR A 55 -4.16 13.90 11.16
N PRO A 56 -4.67 14.59 10.13
CA PRO A 56 -5.96 15.27 10.22
C PRO A 56 -7.07 14.27 10.57
N ASN A 57 -7.82 14.54 11.64
CA ASN A 57 -8.85 13.61 12.14
C ASN A 57 -8.29 12.22 12.48
N ALA A 58 -7.16 12.19 13.18
CA ALA A 58 -6.52 10.94 13.58
C ALA A 58 -7.51 9.99 14.27
N VAL A 59 -7.40 8.71 13.92
CA VAL A 59 -8.27 7.66 14.45
C VAL A 59 -7.43 6.76 15.36
N PRO A 60 -8.00 6.20 16.44
CA PRO A 60 -7.27 5.25 17.27
C PRO A 60 -6.72 4.07 16.43
N VAL A 61 -5.57 3.56 16.80
CA VAL A 61 -4.93 2.40 16.13
C VAL A 61 -5.92 1.27 15.91
N ARG A 62 -6.70 0.94 16.94
CA ARG A 62 -7.70 -0.13 16.85
C ARG A 62 -8.73 0.12 15.74
N ALA A 63 -9.21 1.35 15.62
CA ALA A 63 -10.21 1.69 14.61
C ALA A 63 -9.64 1.60 13.19
N VAL A 64 -8.38 2.02 12.99
CA VAL A 64 -7.72 1.86 11.69
C VAL A 64 -7.54 0.40 11.36
N MET A 65 -7.11 -0.41 12.32
CA MET A 65 -6.94 -1.85 12.11
C MET A 65 -8.26 -2.53 11.75
N GLU A 66 -9.36 -2.15 12.37
CA GLU A 66 -10.69 -2.68 12.06
C GLU A 66 -11.10 -2.34 10.62
N ARG A 67 -10.91 -1.09 10.20
CA ARG A 67 -11.22 -0.67 8.82
C ARG A 67 -10.36 -1.44 7.80
N LEU A 68 -9.08 -1.60 8.11
CA LEU A 68 -8.16 -2.29 7.23
C LEU A 68 -8.50 -3.78 7.14
N ALA A 69 -8.86 -4.39 8.26
CA ALA A 69 -9.31 -5.78 8.29
C ALA A 69 -10.55 -6.01 7.44
N GLU A 70 -11.53 -5.10 7.50
CA GLU A 70 -12.72 -5.16 6.64
C GLU A 70 -12.36 -5.06 5.17
N ALA A 71 -11.49 -4.10 4.82
CA ALA A 71 -11.08 -3.90 3.44
C ALA A 71 -10.34 -5.11 2.88
N THR A 72 -9.47 -5.73 3.66
CA THR A 72 -8.66 -6.87 3.23
C THR A 72 -9.41 -8.20 3.26
N ALA A 73 -10.58 -8.25 3.89
CA ALA A 73 -11.41 -9.45 3.92
C ALA A 73 -12.20 -9.67 2.62
N GLU A 74 -12.25 -8.68 1.73
CA GLU A 74 -13.02 -8.80 0.51
C GLU A 74 -12.32 -9.73 -0.50
N PRO A 75 -13.10 -10.43 -1.37
CA PRO A 75 -12.54 -11.54 -2.17
C PRO A 75 -11.51 -11.13 -3.23
N HIS A 76 -11.43 -9.87 -3.61
CA HIS A 76 -10.47 -9.41 -4.62
C HIS A 76 -9.11 -9.03 -4.03
N HIS A 77 -8.99 -9.02 -2.71
CA HIS A 77 -7.74 -8.75 -2.01
C HIS A 77 -6.89 -10.01 -1.87
N GLU A 78 -5.58 -9.85 -2.00
CA GLU A 78 -4.60 -10.89 -1.69
C GLU A 78 -3.51 -10.31 -0.79
N PHE A 79 -3.19 -11.01 0.29
CA PHE A 79 -2.08 -10.64 1.15
C PHE A 79 -0.77 -11.16 0.56
N TRP A 80 0.20 -10.26 0.39
CA TRP A 80 1.54 -10.60 -0.08
C TRP A 80 2.54 -10.51 1.06
N PRO A 81 3.13 -11.62 1.52
CA PRO A 81 4.17 -11.56 2.53
C PRO A 81 5.40 -10.84 1.98
N ASN A 82 6.15 -10.17 2.87
CA ASN A 82 7.41 -9.52 2.50
C ASN A 82 8.52 -10.57 2.48
N ASP A 83 8.54 -11.41 1.47
CA ASP A 83 9.40 -12.59 1.36
C ASP A 83 10.59 -12.41 0.41
N LEU A 84 10.97 -11.19 0.14
CA LEU A 84 12.18 -10.88 -0.60
C LEU A 84 13.03 -9.85 0.14
N SER A 85 14.30 -9.80 -0.18
CA SER A 85 15.25 -8.86 0.43
C SER A 85 15.82 -7.92 -0.62
N LEU A 86 15.97 -6.64 -0.27
CA LEU A 86 16.70 -5.69 -1.11
C LEU A 86 18.17 -6.11 -1.34
N LEU A 87 18.70 -6.95 -0.46
CA LEU A 87 20.08 -7.40 -0.54
C LEU A 87 20.28 -8.57 -1.49
N ASP A 88 19.19 -9.21 -1.93
CA ASP A 88 19.27 -10.32 -2.86
C ASP A 88 19.68 -9.83 -4.25
N PRO A 89 20.57 -10.56 -4.95
CA PRO A 89 20.94 -10.20 -6.31
C PRO A 89 19.72 -10.10 -7.23
N GLY A 90 19.66 -9.04 -8.03
CA GLY A 90 18.59 -8.84 -8.99
C GLY A 90 17.30 -8.26 -8.45
N VAL A 91 17.17 -8.09 -7.13
CA VAL A 91 15.97 -7.47 -6.54
C VAL A 91 15.99 -5.96 -6.73
N ALA A 92 17.14 -5.33 -6.48
CA ALA A 92 17.29 -3.90 -6.61
C ALA A 92 18.65 -3.54 -7.16
N ASP A 93 18.68 -2.49 -7.98
CA ASP A 93 19.94 -1.89 -8.45
C ASP A 93 20.25 -0.66 -7.59
N ALA A 94 21.20 -0.82 -6.66
CA ALA A 94 21.57 0.25 -5.73
C ALA A 94 22.07 1.51 -6.44
N SER A 95 22.61 1.39 -7.66
CA SER A 95 23.06 2.55 -8.43
C SER A 95 21.91 3.44 -8.91
N ARG A 96 20.68 2.94 -8.90
CA ARG A 96 19.48 3.68 -9.29
C ARG A 96 18.74 4.30 -8.11
N ILE A 97 19.20 4.05 -6.88
CA ILE A 97 18.61 4.63 -5.69
C ILE A 97 19.27 5.98 -5.43
N HIS A 98 18.48 7.06 -5.56
CA HIS A 98 19.00 8.42 -5.40
C HIS A 98 18.92 8.93 -3.96
N GLY A 99 18.25 8.21 -3.06
CA GLY A 99 18.16 8.59 -1.67
C GLY A 99 17.30 7.66 -0.84
N PRO A 100 17.32 7.82 0.50
CA PRO A 100 16.62 6.91 1.42
C PRO A 100 15.10 6.91 1.26
N ARG A 101 14.53 7.97 0.72
CA ARG A 101 13.06 8.05 0.50
C ARG A 101 12.57 7.06 -0.55
N GLN A 102 13.45 6.59 -1.43
CA GLN A 102 13.08 5.66 -2.50
C GLN A 102 13.17 4.20 -2.09
N VAL A 103 13.74 3.90 -0.92
CA VAL A 103 14.01 2.52 -0.51
C VAL A 103 12.73 1.69 -0.39
N THR A 104 11.73 2.20 0.29
CA THR A 104 10.46 1.48 0.45
C THR A 104 9.72 1.32 -0.87
N ASP A 105 9.65 2.37 -1.69
CA ASP A 105 9.00 2.31 -3.00
C ASP A 105 9.68 1.29 -3.91
N LEU A 106 11.01 1.25 -3.87
CA LEU A 106 11.77 0.28 -4.65
C LEU A 106 11.49 -1.16 -4.19
N TYR A 107 11.39 -1.38 -2.89
CA TYR A 107 11.02 -2.67 -2.34
C TYR A 107 9.61 -3.10 -2.80
N LEU A 108 8.65 -2.21 -2.70
CA LEU A 108 7.27 -2.49 -3.10
C LEU A 108 7.15 -2.77 -4.59
N LEU A 109 7.89 -2.03 -5.41
CA LEU A 109 7.96 -2.30 -6.85
C LEU A 109 8.56 -3.69 -7.12
N ALA A 110 9.64 -4.04 -6.44
CA ALA A 110 10.27 -5.35 -6.58
C ALA A 110 9.34 -6.48 -6.15
N LEU A 111 8.58 -6.27 -5.07
CA LEU A 111 7.58 -7.24 -4.62
C LEU A 111 6.47 -7.42 -5.66
N ALA A 112 5.98 -6.34 -6.23
CA ALA A 112 4.96 -6.40 -7.27
C ALA A 112 5.44 -7.15 -8.51
N VAL A 113 6.68 -6.87 -8.95
CA VAL A 113 7.29 -7.58 -10.08
C VAL A 113 7.41 -9.08 -9.79
N ARG A 114 7.84 -9.44 -8.60
CA ARG A 114 7.97 -10.85 -8.20
C ARG A 114 6.65 -11.59 -8.23
N ARG A 115 5.55 -10.91 -7.94
CA ARG A 115 4.20 -11.47 -7.89
C ARG A 115 3.43 -11.28 -9.21
N ASP A 116 4.12 -10.91 -10.28
CA ASP A 116 3.50 -10.61 -11.58
C ASP A 116 2.37 -9.58 -11.49
N GLY A 117 2.51 -8.67 -10.55
CA GLY A 117 1.57 -7.58 -10.34
C GLY A 117 2.14 -6.24 -10.75
N ARG A 118 1.46 -5.19 -10.34
CA ARG A 118 1.92 -3.81 -10.54
C ARG A 118 1.87 -3.05 -9.22
N PHE A 119 2.73 -2.06 -9.10
CA PHE A 119 2.75 -1.17 -7.95
C PHE A 119 2.03 0.13 -8.29
N VAL A 120 1.09 0.52 -7.44
CA VAL A 120 0.27 1.72 -7.64
C VAL A 120 0.51 2.69 -6.49
N THR A 121 0.95 3.88 -6.86
CA THR A 121 1.30 4.94 -5.91
C THR A 121 0.58 6.25 -6.23
#